data_f41bbea076a2d8179e220df5462d9e09
#
_entry.id   f41bbea076a2d8179e220df5462d9e09
#
_cell.length_a   1.000
_cell.length_b   1.000
_cell.length_c   1.000
_cell.angle_alpha   90.00
_cell.angle_beta   90.00
_cell.angle_gamma   90.00
#
_symmetry.space_group_name_H-M   'P 1'
#
loop_
_entity.id
_entity.type
_entity.pdbx_description
1 polymer ?
#
loop_
_entity_poly.entity_id
_entity_poly.type
_entity_poly.pdbx_seq_one_letter_code
_entity_poly.pdbx_strand_id
1 'polypeptide(L)'
;ALPARPADFTGEQHLAMTCAVGLNYGPAYQTVAAAWVEGARVLAQLVVPAAIEHELASLHLHPALLDGAFQLITELLASRQGHDDGLAFIPVKLGRIAFTNAGGVPVLAEVRQRKRTAHSLLVDFTLFDASGAAVLAIKDARMRAVRLQYDRSGDIKRMAHVGQAAPGAVVPVQRNAVACSPLAEALQCLADEPAQVRYLNEVEPLLDVLCSSFVLDAVEQAGGRISAEQVAQWSQGQGDFLAMLLRHAEHDGSLLRSADGGWQLVDQGERPTSQAIWQELFRSYPEYFQLIHSVGRIGRHLSALLDGSQAFDALQPRETSGASLARLVLGAAGQQHLLSGIGQTLAARLAQLPPGQRLRVLEFGFGGASFAELLYAGLDFDRLD
;
A
#
# COMPACT_ATOMS: atom_id res chain seq x y z
N ALA A 1 15.05 26.83 -9.90
CA ALA A 1 15.08 27.30 -11.29
C ALA A 1 15.25 26.11 -12.22
N LEU A 2 14.67 26.14 -13.42
CA LEU A 2 14.91 25.13 -14.46
C LEU A 2 16.35 25.18 -14.97
N PRO A 3 16.93 24.04 -15.40
CA PRO A 3 18.24 24.00 -15.99
C PRO A 3 18.31 24.85 -17.28
N ALA A 4 19.44 25.57 -17.49
CA ALA A 4 19.67 26.41 -18.67
C ALA A 4 20.06 25.58 -19.93
N ARG A 5 19.73 24.30 -19.98
CA ARG A 5 19.98 23.38 -21.10
C ARG A 5 18.65 22.84 -21.66
N PRO A 6 18.63 22.33 -22.89
CA PRO A 6 17.45 21.67 -23.42
C PRO A 6 16.95 20.55 -22.47
N ALA A 7 15.65 20.32 -22.47
CA ALA A 7 15.04 19.22 -21.71
C ALA A 7 15.54 17.87 -22.27
N ASP A 8 15.72 16.90 -21.39
CA ASP A 8 16.07 15.54 -21.79
C ASP A 8 14.86 14.81 -22.37
N PHE A 9 13.64 15.18 -21.90
CA PHE A 9 12.36 14.62 -22.35
C PHE A 9 11.33 15.73 -22.55
N THR A 10 10.62 15.66 -23.66
CA THR A 10 9.41 16.48 -23.91
C THR A 10 8.18 15.79 -23.31
N GLY A 11 7.08 16.53 -23.16
CA GLY A 11 5.81 15.95 -22.69
C GLY A 11 5.30 14.80 -23.57
N GLU A 12 5.51 14.86 -24.89
CA GLU A 12 5.15 13.79 -25.81
C GLU A 12 6.00 12.52 -25.57
N GLN A 13 7.30 12.68 -25.42
CA GLN A 13 8.21 11.57 -25.10
C GLN A 13 7.88 10.97 -23.74
N HIS A 14 7.56 11.79 -22.74
CA HIS A 14 7.09 11.36 -21.45
C HIS A 14 5.85 10.48 -21.56
N LEU A 15 4.82 10.92 -22.29
CA LEU A 15 3.59 10.15 -22.49
C LEU A 15 3.84 8.84 -23.22
N ALA A 16 4.73 8.82 -24.20
CA ALA A 16 5.11 7.59 -24.91
C ALA A 16 5.77 6.58 -23.95
N MET A 17 6.66 7.03 -23.07
CA MET A 17 7.34 6.21 -22.08
C MET A 17 6.39 5.65 -21.02
N THR A 18 5.49 6.48 -20.50
CA THR A 18 4.49 6.01 -19.51
C THR A 18 3.53 5.00 -20.13
N CYS A 19 3.12 5.22 -21.38
CA CYS A 19 2.28 4.29 -22.13
C CYS A 19 2.99 2.93 -22.34
N ALA A 20 4.29 2.94 -22.60
CA ALA A 20 5.09 1.71 -22.82
C ALA A 20 5.10 0.80 -21.57
N VAL A 21 5.00 1.36 -20.38
CA VAL A 21 4.90 0.59 -19.12
C VAL A 21 3.46 0.37 -18.65
N GLY A 22 2.46 0.71 -19.48
CA GLY A 22 1.04 0.49 -19.21
C GLY A 22 0.32 1.62 -18.45
N LEU A 23 0.99 2.75 -18.21
CA LEU A 23 0.40 3.95 -17.62
C LEU A 23 -0.18 4.86 -18.72
N ASN A 24 -1.49 4.76 -18.96
CA ASN A 24 -2.18 5.50 -20.00
C ASN A 24 -2.90 6.72 -19.42
N TYR A 25 -2.31 7.90 -19.54
CA TYR A 25 -2.83 9.14 -18.98
C TYR A 25 -3.80 9.84 -19.94
N GLY A 26 -5.03 10.05 -19.48
CA GLY A 26 -6.03 10.88 -20.18
C GLY A 26 -5.66 12.38 -20.11
N PRO A 27 -6.38 13.23 -20.88
CA PRO A 27 -6.03 14.66 -21.03
C PRO A 27 -5.91 15.44 -19.72
N ALA A 28 -6.68 15.08 -18.68
CA ALA A 28 -6.62 15.72 -17.37
C ALA A 28 -5.31 15.46 -16.61
N TYR A 29 -4.60 14.37 -16.93
CA TYR A 29 -3.37 13.95 -16.25
C TYR A 29 -2.10 14.15 -17.08
N GLN A 30 -2.22 14.81 -18.25
CA GLN A 30 -1.07 15.17 -19.09
C GLN A 30 -0.46 16.49 -18.61
N THR A 31 0.14 16.43 -17.43
CA THR A 31 0.62 17.61 -16.71
C THR A 31 2.11 17.88 -16.86
N VAL A 32 2.88 16.94 -17.41
CA VAL A 32 4.33 17.09 -17.61
C VAL A 32 4.61 17.67 -18.98
N ALA A 33 5.21 18.88 -19.04
CA ALA A 33 5.57 19.53 -20.28
C ALA A 33 6.99 19.22 -20.74
N ALA A 34 7.93 19.15 -19.82
CA ALA A 34 9.33 18.85 -20.07
C ALA A 34 10.01 18.33 -18.80
N ALA A 35 11.04 17.48 -18.96
CA ALA A 35 11.78 16.94 -17.83
C ALA A 35 13.30 16.97 -18.08
N TRP A 36 14.07 17.15 -17.00
CA TRP A 36 15.52 17.16 -16.94
C TRP A 36 16.00 16.14 -15.91
N VAL A 37 16.91 15.28 -16.31
CA VAL A 37 17.48 14.24 -15.45
C VAL A 37 18.89 14.62 -15.01
N GLU A 38 19.15 14.58 -13.71
CA GLU A 38 20.43 14.91 -13.09
C GLU A 38 20.82 13.79 -12.09
N GLY A 39 21.35 12.71 -12.61
CA GLY A 39 21.74 11.54 -11.81
C GLY A 39 20.55 10.87 -11.10
N ALA A 40 20.45 11.04 -9.80
CA ALA A 40 19.35 10.47 -8.97
C ALA A 40 18.19 11.47 -8.78
N ARG A 41 18.12 12.50 -9.58
CA ARG A 41 17.13 13.58 -9.50
C ARG A 41 16.51 13.82 -10.86
N VAL A 42 15.21 14.08 -10.89
CA VAL A 42 14.47 14.59 -12.05
C VAL A 42 13.78 15.89 -11.67
N LEU A 43 13.90 16.88 -12.52
CA LEU A 43 13.10 18.11 -12.47
C LEU A 43 12.15 18.11 -13.65
N ALA A 44 10.92 18.57 -13.47
CA ALA A 44 9.97 18.73 -14.55
C ALA A 44 9.22 20.06 -14.47
N GLN A 45 8.95 20.60 -15.62
CA GLN A 45 7.99 21.68 -15.81
C GLN A 45 6.59 21.08 -15.88
N LEU A 46 5.70 21.57 -15.02
CA LEU A 46 4.29 21.19 -15.03
C LEU A 46 3.46 22.23 -15.78
N VAL A 47 2.43 21.76 -16.44
CA VAL A 47 1.37 22.57 -17.06
C VAL A 47 0.03 22.16 -16.51
N VAL A 48 -0.90 23.10 -16.47
CA VAL A 48 -2.28 22.83 -16.11
C VAL A 48 -3.06 22.49 -17.39
N PRO A 49 -3.55 21.24 -17.54
CA PRO A 49 -4.43 20.93 -18.66
C PRO A 49 -5.75 21.71 -18.61
N ALA A 50 -6.27 22.14 -19.75
CA ALA A 50 -7.55 22.85 -19.83
C ALA A 50 -8.71 22.06 -19.19
N ALA A 51 -8.63 20.74 -19.20
CA ALA A 51 -9.64 19.86 -18.59
C ALA A 51 -9.83 20.07 -17.08
N ILE A 52 -8.80 20.56 -16.37
CA ILE A 52 -8.82 20.73 -14.89
C ILE A 52 -8.76 22.17 -14.42
N GLU A 53 -8.65 23.16 -15.33
CA GLU A 53 -8.50 24.57 -14.95
C GLU A 53 -9.64 25.05 -14.04
N HIS A 54 -10.87 24.61 -14.31
CA HIS A 54 -12.06 25.03 -13.57
C HIS A 54 -12.14 24.46 -12.15
N GLU A 55 -11.35 23.42 -11.84
CA GLU A 55 -11.33 22.75 -10.53
C GLU A 55 -10.29 23.32 -9.57
N LEU A 56 -9.28 24.04 -10.10
CA LEU A 56 -8.14 24.53 -9.31
C LEU A 56 -8.55 25.42 -8.13
N ALA A 57 -9.56 26.26 -8.31
CA ALA A 57 -10.01 27.17 -7.27
C ALA A 57 -10.68 26.47 -6.08
N SER A 58 -11.14 25.23 -6.25
CA SER A 58 -11.84 24.45 -5.23
C SER A 58 -10.92 23.50 -4.45
N LEU A 59 -9.65 23.34 -4.87
CA LEU A 59 -8.72 22.38 -4.31
C LEU A 59 -7.44 23.07 -3.83
N HIS A 60 -6.90 22.66 -2.69
CA HIS A 60 -5.58 23.12 -2.23
C HIS A 60 -4.46 22.66 -3.18
N LEU A 61 -4.61 21.49 -3.77
CA LEU A 61 -3.75 20.93 -4.79
C LEU A 61 -4.58 19.99 -5.64
N HIS A 62 -4.57 20.17 -6.95
CA HIS A 62 -5.28 19.27 -7.85
C HIS A 62 -4.54 17.92 -7.94
N PRO A 63 -5.24 16.76 -7.80
CA PRO A 63 -4.62 15.43 -7.83
C PRO A 63 -3.78 15.15 -9.09
N ALA A 64 -4.21 15.65 -10.25
CA ALA A 64 -3.47 15.47 -11.49
C ALA A 64 -2.09 16.15 -11.48
N LEU A 65 -1.95 17.32 -10.81
CA LEU A 65 -0.66 17.99 -10.66
C LEU A 65 0.25 17.26 -9.68
N LEU A 66 -0.31 16.63 -8.63
CA LEU A 66 0.43 15.75 -7.74
C LEU A 66 0.89 14.50 -8.47
N ASP A 67 0.00 13.87 -9.24
CA ASP A 67 0.32 12.68 -10.02
C ASP A 67 1.40 12.95 -11.06
N GLY A 68 1.42 14.17 -11.66
CA GLY A 68 2.51 14.60 -12.54
C GLY A 68 3.89 14.49 -11.91
N ALA A 69 4.02 14.70 -10.59
CA ALA A 69 5.27 14.45 -9.90
C ALA A 69 5.56 12.94 -9.76
N PHE A 70 4.55 12.09 -9.53
CA PHE A 70 4.72 10.64 -9.46
C PHE A 70 5.11 10.04 -10.82
N GLN A 71 4.60 10.60 -11.90
CA GLN A 71 4.91 10.18 -13.27
C GLN A 71 6.41 10.29 -13.60
N LEU A 72 7.16 11.21 -12.94
CA LEU A 72 8.60 11.43 -13.16
C LEU A 72 9.48 10.23 -12.76
N ILE A 73 8.91 9.25 -12.09
CA ILE A 73 9.63 7.98 -11.85
C ILE A 73 10.01 7.30 -13.16
N THR A 74 9.21 7.46 -14.20
CA THR A 74 9.49 6.89 -15.52
C THR A 74 10.79 7.44 -16.09
N GLU A 75 11.03 8.76 -16.05
CA GLU A 75 12.27 9.38 -16.51
C GLU A 75 13.45 9.03 -15.61
N LEU A 76 13.22 8.98 -14.31
CA LEU A 76 14.25 8.59 -13.34
C LEU A 76 14.81 7.19 -13.64
N LEU A 77 13.96 6.30 -14.14
CA LEU A 77 14.33 4.93 -14.51
C LEU A 77 14.92 4.83 -15.92
N ALA A 78 14.33 5.50 -16.89
CA ALA A 78 14.75 5.48 -18.30
C ALA A 78 16.18 6.01 -18.53
N SER A 79 16.64 6.93 -17.69
CA SER A 79 17.97 7.52 -17.78
C SER A 79 19.13 6.54 -17.52
N ARG A 80 18.84 5.30 -17.11
CA ARG A 80 19.83 4.29 -16.77
C ARG A 80 19.75 3.13 -17.76
N GLN A 81 20.85 2.85 -18.43
CA GLN A 81 20.99 1.75 -19.40
C GLN A 81 20.53 0.42 -18.80
N GLY A 82 19.68 -0.30 -19.53
CA GLY A 82 19.23 -1.66 -19.20
C GLY A 82 17.83 -1.73 -18.56
N HIS A 83 16.98 -0.72 -18.70
CA HIS A 83 15.65 -0.69 -18.07
C HIS A 83 14.53 -0.65 -19.10
N ASP A 84 14.26 -1.79 -19.70
CA ASP A 84 13.05 -2.02 -20.51
C ASP A 84 12.31 -3.27 -20.02
N ASP A 85 12.12 -3.36 -18.71
CA ASP A 85 11.46 -4.53 -18.09
C ASP A 85 9.92 -4.44 -18.16
N GLY A 86 9.36 -3.38 -18.77
CA GLY A 86 7.92 -3.14 -18.85
C GLY A 86 7.26 -2.98 -17.46
N LEU A 87 8.05 -2.60 -16.44
CA LEU A 87 7.58 -2.38 -15.08
C LEU A 87 7.24 -0.91 -14.86
N ALA A 88 6.02 -0.66 -14.38
CA ALA A 88 5.64 0.62 -13.80
C ALA A 88 5.95 0.63 -12.30
N PHE A 89 6.14 1.82 -11.74
CA PHE A 89 6.30 2.01 -10.30
C PHE A 89 5.15 2.85 -9.76
N ILE A 90 4.38 2.30 -8.84
CA ILE A 90 3.23 2.97 -8.23
C ILE A 90 3.51 3.31 -6.76
N PRO A 91 2.96 4.40 -6.22
CA PRO A 91 3.11 4.74 -4.81
C PRO A 91 2.31 3.76 -3.93
N VAL A 92 2.98 3.14 -2.97
CA VAL A 92 2.36 2.23 -1.99
C VAL A 92 2.38 2.79 -0.58
N LYS A 93 3.28 3.75 -0.30
CA LYS A 93 3.37 4.42 1.00
C LYS A 93 3.98 5.81 0.84
N LEU A 94 3.42 6.78 1.53
CA LEU A 94 3.97 8.12 1.67
C LEU A 94 4.34 8.32 3.13
N GLY A 95 5.63 8.52 3.43
CA GLY A 95 6.12 8.62 4.80
C GLY A 95 5.64 9.91 5.48
N ARG A 96 5.97 11.06 4.92
CA ARG A 96 5.55 12.36 5.43
C ARG A 96 5.10 13.27 4.30
N ILE A 97 3.94 13.89 4.46
CA ILE A 97 3.39 14.88 3.52
C ILE A 97 3.32 16.21 4.26
N ALA A 98 3.93 17.24 3.69
CA ALA A 98 3.87 18.61 4.21
C ALA A 98 3.32 19.53 3.13
N PHE A 99 2.17 20.14 3.39
CA PHE A 99 1.62 21.23 2.60
C PHE A 99 2.11 22.56 3.17
N THR A 100 2.47 23.49 2.29
CA THR A 100 2.66 24.88 2.68
C THR A 100 1.43 25.66 2.30
N ASN A 101 0.89 26.44 3.22
CA ASN A 101 -0.34 27.24 3.03
C ASN A 101 -0.19 28.37 2.01
N ALA A 102 0.83 28.37 1.17
CA ALA A 102 1.12 29.45 0.25
C ALA A 102 0.20 29.53 -0.99
N GLY A 103 -0.68 28.52 -1.20
CA GLY A 103 -1.80 28.61 -2.17
C GLY A 103 -1.41 28.73 -3.65
N GLY A 104 -0.18 28.46 -4.03
CA GLY A 104 0.29 28.55 -5.42
C GLY A 104 -0.04 27.28 -6.22
N VAL A 105 -0.36 27.46 -7.51
CA VAL A 105 -0.48 26.34 -8.44
C VAL A 105 0.94 25.81 -8.74
N PRO A 106 1.23 24.50 -8.58
CA PRO A 106 2.54 23.97 -8.91
C PRO A 106 2.84 24.12 -10.40
N VAL A 107 4.03 24.64 -10.70
CA VAL A 107 4.56 24.74 -12.07
C VAL A 107 5.85 23.95 -12.25
N LEU A 108 6.44 23.48 -11.16
CA LEU A 108 7.64 22.65 -11.16
C LEU A 108 7.46 21.48 -10.21
N ALA A 109 7.97 20.31 -10.61
CA ALA A 109 8.09 19.14 -9.75
C ALA A 109 9.54 18.65 -9.71
N GLU A 110 9.97 18.19 -8.55
CA GLU A 110 11.24 17.52 -8.34
C GLU A 110 10.97 16.14 -7.75
N VAL A 111 11.60 15.11 -8.29
CA VAL A 111 11.74 13.81 -7.66
C VAL A 111 13.21 13.53 -7.38
N ARG A 112 13.50 13.01 -6.19
CA ARG A 112 14.86 12.63 -5.78
C ARG A 112 14.89 11.21 -5.25
N GLN A 113 15.64 10.33 -5.91
CA GLN A 113 15.84 8.96 -5.48
C GLN A 113 16.73 8.92 -4.23
N ARG A 114 16.28 8.23 -3.19
CA ARG A 114 17.01 7.96 -1.95
C ARG A 114 17.61 6.56 -1.95
N LYS A 115 16.82 5.56 -2.32
CA LYS A 115 17.22 4.15 -2.36
C LYS A 115 16.50 3.44 -3.50
N ARG A 116 17.12 2.42 -4.07
CA ARG A 116 16.53 1.57 -5.11
C ARG A 116 16.89 0.12 -4.85
N THR A 117 15.90 -0.75 -5.10
CA THR A 117 16.07 -2.20 -5.26
C THR A 117 15.46 -2.61 -6.61
N ALA A 118 15.49 -3.89 -6.97
CA ALA A 118 14.86 -4.38 -8.20
C ALA A 118 13.34 -4.08 -8.24
N HIS A 119 12.66 -4.13 -7.09
CA HIS A 119 11.20 -4.03 -7.02
C HIS A 119 10.67 -2.83 -6.22
N SER A 120 11.55 -1.96 -5.73
CA SER A 120 11.15 -0.85 -4.87
C SER A 120 12.05 0.37 -5.03
N LEU A 121 11.43 1.56 -4.98
CA LEU A 121 12.12 2.83 -4.91
C LEU A 121 11.71 3.56 -3.64
N LEU A 122 12.65 4.20 -2.99
CA LEU A 122 12.41 5.21 -1.96
C LEU A 122 12.80 6.56 -2.55
N VAL A 123 11.83 7.48 -2.60
CA VAL A 123 11.98 8.78 -3.26
C VAL A 123 11.37 9.91 -2.44
N ASP A 124 11.88 11.11 -2.65
CA ASP A 124 11.27 12.34 -2.16
C ASP A 124 10.68 13.11 -3.35
N PHE A 125 9.51 13.74 -3.17
CA PHE A 125 8.90 14.63 -4.13
C PHE A 125 8.77 16.03 -3.55
N THR A 126 8.93 17.04 -4.39
CA THR A 126 8.65 18.42 -4.02
C THR A 126 8.03 19.15 -5.21
N LEU A 127 6.91 19.82 -4.98
CA LEU A 127 6.25 20.66 -5.97
C LEU A 127 6.47 22.13 -5.60
N PHE A 128 6.73 22.96 -6.61
CA PHE A 128 7.01 24.38 -6.44
C PHE A 128 6.08 25.21 -7.29
N ASP A 129 5.67 26.35 -6.78
CA ASP A 129 4.93 27.38 -7.52
C ASP A 129 5.84 28.23 -8.42
N ALA A 130 5.23 29.20 -9.12
CA ALA A 130 5.96 30.10 -10.01
C ALA A 130 6.99 30.99 -9.29
N SER A 131 6.85 31.22 -8.00
CA SER A 131 7.82 31.97 -7.19
C SER A 131 9.02 31.12 -6.77
N GLY A 132 8.93 29.79 -6.94
CA GLY A 132 9.88 28.81 -6.45
C GLY A 132 9.67 28.40 -5.01
N ALA A 133 8.56 28.81 -4.39
CA ALA A 133 8.18 28.34 -3.06
C ALA A 133 7.63 26.90 -3.14
N ALA A 134 7.96 26.07 -2.15
CA ALA A 134 7.42 24.72 -2.09
C ALA A 134 5.94 24.76 -1.72
N VAL A 135 5.09 24.15 -2.55
CA VAL A 135 3.65 23.98 -2.31
C VAL A 135 3.40 22.69 -1.55
N LEU A 136 4.12 21.62 -1.91
CA LEU A 136 4.03 20.32 -1.30
C LEU A 136 5.42 19.70 -1.22
N ALA A 137 5.70 19.03 -0.12
CA ALA A 137 6.84 18.12 0.00
C ALA A 137 6.37 16.75 0.53
N ILE A 138 6.77 15.69 -0.16
CA ILE A 138 6.57 14.30 0.27
C ILE A 138 7.95 13.71 0.53
N LYS A 139 8.15 13.17 1.73
CA LYS A 139 9.38 12.50 2.11
C LYS A 139 9.14 11.00 2.29
N ASP A 140 10.16 10.23 1.94
CA ASP A 140 10.17 8.77 2.10
C ASP A 140 8.96 8.10 1.43
N ALA A 141 8.64 8.55 0.21
CA ALA A 141 7.64 7.89 -0.62
C ALA A 141 8.21 6.56 -1.13
N ARG A 142 7.51 5.47 -0.84
CA ARG A 142 7.87 4.14 -1.35
C ARG A 142 7.05 3.85 -2.58
N MET A 143 7.75 3.57 -3.66
CA MET A 143 7.18 3.15 -4.94
C MET A 143 7.48 1.67 -5.12
N ARG A 144 6.52 0.91 -5.64
CA ARG A 144 6.64 -0.52 -5.90
C ARG A 144 6.55 -0.79 -7.39
N ALA A 145 7.42 -1.68 -7.88
CA ALA A 145 7.38 -2.17 -9.24
C ALA A 145 6.15 -3.05 -9.46
N VAL A 146 5.39 -2.78 -10.52
CA VAL A 146 4.22 -3.56 -10.92
C VAL A 146 4.21 -3.70 -12.44
N ARG A 147 3.67 -4.81 -12.94
CA ARG A 147 3.46 -5.01 -14.36
C ARG A 147 2.01 -4.66 -14.70
N LEU A 148 1.82 -3.57 -15.46
CA LEU A 148 0.49 -3.04 -15.80
C LEU A 148 0.01 -3.45 -17.20
N GLN A 149 0.84 -4.15 -17.97
CA GLN A 149 0.42 -4.67 -19.28
C GLN A 149 -0.43 -5.92 -19.06
N TYR A 150 -1.73 -5.73 -19.05
CA TYR A 150 -2.71 -6.82 -19.05
C TYR A 150 -3.21 -7.06 -20.47
N ASP A 151 -3.39 -8.35 -20.80
CA ASP A 151 -4.21 -8.70 -21.95
C ASP A 151 -5.63 -8.19 -21.70
N ARG A 152 -6.09 -7.25 -22.53
CA ARG A 152 -7.37 -6.55 -22.37
C ARG A 152 -8.58 -7.40 -22.74
N SER A 153 -8.42 -8.71 -22.87
CA SER A 153 -9.52 -9.65 -23.17
C SER A 153 -10.47 -9.91 -22.00
N GLY A 154 -10.21 -9.33 -20.81
CA GLY A 154 -11.05 -9.45 -19.64
C GLY A 154 -12.27 -8.52 -19.67
N ASP A 155 -13.44 -9.05 -19.31
CA ASP A 155 -14.67 -8.29 -19.13
C ASP A 155 -14.48 -7.09 -18.20
N ILE A 156 -14.83 -5.90 -18.67
CA ILE A 156 -14.89 -4.69 -17.85
C ILE A 156 -16.08 -4.84 -16.89
N LYS A 157 -15.82 -5.19 -15.64
CA LYS A 157 -16.84 -5.18 -14.60
C LYS A 157 -17.11 -3.73 -14.17
N ARG A 158 -18.26 -3.21 -14.57
CA ARG A 158 -18.75 -1.94 -14.02
C ARG A 158 -19.41 -2.20 -12.68
N MET A 159 -18.83 -1.65 -11.61
CA MET A 159 -19.47 -1.64 -10.29
C MET A 159 -20.10 -0.28 -10.06
N ALA A 160 -21.38 -0.25 -9.70
CA ALA A 160 -22.07 0.95 -9.27
C ALA A 160 -22.29 0.88 -7.75
N HIS A 161 -22.01 1.98 -7.06
CA HIS A 161 -22.46 2.12 -5.68
C HIS A 161 -23.99 2.33 -5.69
N VAL A 162 -24.72 1.33 -5.21
CA VAL A 162 -26.16 1.43 -5.00
C VAL A 162 -26.41 1.64 -3.51
N GLY A 163 -26.82 2.85 -3.13
CA GLY A 163 -27.32 3.12 -1.79
C GLY A 163 -28.66 2.41 -1.60
N GLN A 164 -28.73 1.42 -0.73
CA GLN A 164 -29.98 0.79 -0.32
C GLN A 164 -30.39 1.37 1.03
N ALA A 165 -31.61 1.89 1.11
CA ALA A 165 -32.15 2.36 2.39
C ALA A 165 -32.23 1.19 3.37
N ALA A 166 -31.64 1.35 4.54
CA ALA A 166 -31.76 0.36 5.61
C ALA A 166 -33.24 0.23 6.00
N PRO A 167 -33.77 -0.99 6.13
CA PRO A 167 -35.12 -1.16 6.64
C PRO A 167 -35.17 -0.76 8.12
N GLY A 168 -35.70 0.41 8.41
CA GLY A 168 -35.85 0.95 9.76
C GLY A 168 -36.25 2.42 9.74
N ALA A 169 -36.90 2.88 10.79
CA ALA A 169 -37.26 4.29 10.94
C ALA A 169 -35.97 5.15 10.93
N VAL A 170 -35.92 6.12 10.03
CA VAL A 170 -34.86 7.12 10.04
C VAL A 170 -35.02 7.96 11.29
N VAL A 171 -34.33 7.61 12.35
CA VAL A 171 -34.16 8.51 13.50
C VAL A 171 -33.22 9.60 13.05
N PRO A 172 -33.60 10.89 13.11
CA PRO A 172 -32.68 11.97 12.81
C PRO A 172 -31.45 11.86 13.72
N VAL A 173 -30.33 11.43 13.18
CA VAL A 173 -29.07 11.45 13.91
C VAL A 173 -28.66 12.91 14.04
N GLN A 174 -28.78 13.48 15.23
CA GLN A 174 -28.10 14.74 15.53
C GLN A 174 -26.60 14.49 15.35
N ARG A 175 -26.06 14.99 14.26
CA ARG A 175 -24.62 14.99 14.02
C ARG A 175 -23.95 15.99 14.95
N ASN A 176 -23.78 15.61 16.20
CA ASN A 176 -22.86 16.35 17.06
C ASN A 176 -21.46 16.06 16.54
N ALA A 177 -20.75 17.09 16.10
CA ALA A 177 -19.36 16.97 15.73
C ALA A 177 -18.60 16.35 16.91
N VAL A 178 -18.10 15.14 16.72
CA VAL A 178 -17.24 14.49 17.71
C VAL A 178 -15.94 15.27 17.71
N ALA A 179 -15.54 15.83 18.83
CA ALA A 179 -14.20 16.37 18.97
C ALA A 179 -13.21 15.20 18.83
N CYS A 180 -12.51 15.16 17.70
CA CYS A 180 -11.54 14.10 17.40
C CYS A 180 -10.14 14.38 17.99
N SER A 181 -10.02 15.35 18.91
CA SER A 181 -8.73 15.73 19.50
C SER A 181 -7.95 14.55 20.09
N PRO A 182 -8.55 13.65 20.93
CA PRO A 182 -7.79 12.53 21.50
C PRO A 182 -7.29 11.53 20.44
N LEU A 183 -8.06 11.30 19.37
CA LEU A 183 -7.63 10.44 18.28
C LEU A 183 -6.53 11.09 17.45
N ALA A 184 -6.63 12.39 17.17
CA ALA A 184 -5.60 13.14 16.45
C ALA A 184 -4.28 13.15 17.23
N GLU A 185 -4.33 13.36 18.55
CA GLU A 185 -3.16 13.30 19.43
C GLU A 185 -2.56 11.89 19.48
N ALA A 186 -3.38 10.86 19.60
CA ALA A 186 -2.92 9.46 19.55
C ALA A 186 -2.26 9.12 18.21
N LEU A 187 -2.83 9.56 17.08
CA LEU A 187 -2.25 9.38 15.75
C LEU A 187 -0.93 10.15 15.59
N GLN A 188 -0.83 11.35 16.16
CA GLN A 188 0.40 12.13 16.15
C GLN A 188 1.51 11.41 16.97
N CYS A 189 1.19 10.94 18.17
CA CYS A 189 2.13 10.17 19.00
C CYS A 189 2.59 8.89 18.30
N LEU A 190 1.69 8.21 17.57
CA LEU A 190 2.01 7.04 16.78
C LEU A 190 3.00 7.32 15.65
N ALA A 191 2.80 8.43 14.93
CA ALA A 191 3.67 8.80 13.82
C ALA A 191 5.12 9.03 14.27
N ASP A 192 5.33 9.41 15.50
CA ASP A 192 6.64 9.76 16.06
C ASP A 192 7.25 8.62 16.92
N GLU A 193 6.54 7.49 17.12
CA GLU A 193 7.05 6.38 17.91
C GLU A 193 8.15 5.59 17.18
N PRO A 194 9.40 5.54 17.70
CA PRO A 194 10.53 4.91 16.99
C PRO A 194 10.28 3.44 16.66
N ALA A 195 9.62 2.69 17.54
CA ALA A 195 9.34 1.27 17.32
C ALA A 195 8.37 1.07 16.15
N GLN A 196 7.34 1.92 16.03
CA GLN A 196 6.43 1.88 14.89
C GLN A 196 7.10 2.30 13.58
N VAL A 197 7.85 3.38 13.61
CA VAL A 197 8.61 3.85 12.44
C VAL A 197 9.55 2.74 11.96
N ARG A 198 10.23 2.07 12.88
CA ARG A 198 11.11 0.94 12.57
C ARG A 198 10.33 -0.25 12.00
N TYR A 199 9.22 -0.64 12.63
CA TYR A 199 8.38 -1.73 12.13
C TYR A 199 7.91 -1.47 10.70
N LEU A 200 7.27 -0.33 10.46
CA LEU A 200 6.71 0.02 9.17
C LEU A 200 7.75 0.23 8.06
N ASN A 201 8.95 0.69 8.40
CA ASN A 201 9.97 1.01 7.41
C ASN A 201 10.97 -0.13 7.17
N GLU A 202 11.14 -1.04 8.12
CA GLU A 202 12.17 -2.08 8.06
C GLU A 202 11.55 -3.48 8.11
N VAL A 203 10.67 -3.77 9.09
CA VAL A 203 10.17 -5.12 9.34
C VAL A 203 9.06 -5.51 8.37
N GLU A 204 8.01 -4.68 8.26
CA GLU A 204 6.86 -4.94 7.39
C GLU A 204 7.27 -5.17 5.92
N PRO A 205 8.15 -4.34 5.32
CA PRO A 205 8.60 -4.58 3.95
C PRO A 205 9.38 -5.88 3.76
N LEU A 206 10.15 -6.30 4.77
CA LEU A 206 10.85 -7.57 4.72
C LEU A 206 9.91 -8.76 4.91
N LEU A 207 8.85 -8.61 5.72
CA LEU A 207 7.78 -9.60 5.82
C LEU A 207 7.03 -9.76 4.50
N ASP A 208 6.75 -8.64 3.79
CA ASP A 208 6.12 -8.67 2.46
C ASP A 208 7.00 -9.44 1.45
N VAL A 209 8.31 -9.14 1.43
CA VAL A 209 9.26 -9.85 0.57
C VAL A 209 9.35 -11.34 0.96
N LEU A 210 9.33 -11.65 2.26
CA LEU A 210 9.33 -13.03 2.74
C LEU A 210 8.07 -13.79 2.29
N CYS A 211 6.89 -13.19 2.43
CA CYS A 211 5.63 -13.78 1.98
C CYS A 211 5.62 -14.03 0.47
N SER A 212 6.06 -13.06 -0.33
CA SER A 212 6.21 -13.22 -1.77
C SER A 212 7.19 -14.34 -2.11
N SER A 213 8.32 -14.42 -1.40
CA SER A 213 9.33 -15.48 -1.61
C SER A 213 8.78 -16.88 -1.34
N PHE A 214 7.93 -17.07 -0.33
CA PHE A 214 7.28 -18.35 -0.08
C PHE A 214 6.31 -18.76 -1.20
N VAL A 215 5.61 -17.79 -1.79
CA VAL A 215 4.76 -18.07 -2.97
C VAL A 215 5.61 -18.53 -4.15
N LEU A 216 6.73 -17.86 -4.40
CA LEU A 216 7.64 -18.23 -5.47
C LEU A 216 8.29 -19.61 -5.23
N ASP A 217 8.68 -19.92 -3.99
CA ASP A 217 9.21 -21.24 -3.63
C ASP A 217 8.17 -22.34 -3.86
N ALA A 218 6.89 -22.09 -3.57
CA ALA A 218 5.80 -23.03 -3.84
C ALA A 218 5.60 -23.25 -5.36
N VAL A 219 5.68 -22.19 -6.17
CA VAL A 219 5.62 -22.30 -7.63
C VAL A 219 6.82 -23.05 -8.19
N GLU A 220 8.02 -22.78 -7.66
CA GLU A 220 9.25 -23.47 -8.05
C GLU A 220 9.21 -24.96 -7.73
N GLN A 221 8.71 -25.35 -6.55
CA GLN A 221 8.47 -26.75 -6.16
C GLN A 221 7.45 -27.44 -7.08
N ALA A 222 6.50 -26.71 -7.65
CA ALA A 222 5.58 -27.20 -8.66
C ALA A 222 6.17 -27.26 -10.09
N GLY A 223 7.49 -27.03 -10.23
CA GLY A 223 8.18 -27.06 -11.52
C GLY A 223 8.27 -25.72 -12.24
N GLY A 224 8.10 -24.59 -11.53
CA GLY A 224 8.21 -23.24 -12.06
C GLY A 224 6.98 -22.77 -12.83
N ARG A 225 5.93 -23.61 -12.89
CA ARG A 225 4.66 -23.30 -13.56
C ARG A 225 3.50 -23.93 -12.81
N ILE A 226 2.41 -23.22 -12.72
CA ILE A 226 1.13 -23.71 -12.19
C ILE A 226 0.07 -23.52 -13.26
N SER A 227 -0.57 -24.59 -13.73
CA SER A 227 -1.66 -24.53 -14.69
C SER A 227 -2.96 -24.06 -14.05
N ALA A 228 -3.89 -23.54 -14.85
CA ALA A 228 -5.23 -23.18 -14.38
C ALA A 228 -5.96 -24.41 -13.77
N GLU A 229 -5.71 -25.60 -14.30
CA GLU A 229 -6.28 -26.85 -13.80
C GLU A 229 -5.72 -27.21 -12.42
N GLN A 230 -4.40 -27.09 -12.21
CA GLN A 230 -3.78 -27.26 -10.89
C GLN A 230 -4.32 -26.27 -9.86
N VAL A 231 -4.52 -25.00 -10.26
CA VAL A 231 -5.16 -24.01 -9.39
C VAL A 231 -6.56 -24.45 -9.01
N ALA A 232 -7.35 -24.94 -9.98
CA ALA A 232 -8.69 -25.42 -9.72
C ALA A 232 -8.73 -26.67 -8.80
N GLN A 233 -7.74 -27.57 -8.91
CA GLN A 233 -7.61 -28.71 -8.02
C GLN A 233 -7.19 -28.33 -6.59
N TRP A 234 -6.22 -27.43 -6.45
CA TRP A 234 -5.76 -26.93 -5.15
C TRP A 234 -6.82 -26.08 -4.45
N SER A 235 -7.72 -25.50 -5.23
CA SER A 235 -8.75 -24.60 -4.73
C SER A 235 -10.04 -25.27 -4.25
N GLN A 236 -10.12 -26.58 -4.19
CA GLN A 236 -11.30 -27.27 -3.62
C GLN A 236 -11.42 -27.03 -2.11
N GLY A 237 -11.64 -25.78 -1.73
CA GLY A 237 -11.80 -25.27 -0.36
C GLY A 237 -11.06 -24.01 -0.04
N GLN A 238 -10.06 -23.59 -0.85
CA GLN A 238 -9.25 -22.40 -0.62
C GLN A 238 -8.97 -21.59 -1.91
N GLY A 239 -9.77 -21.78 -2.95
CA GLY A 239 -9.51 -21.28 -4.29
C GLY A 239 -9.22 -19.79 -4.42
N ASP A 240 -9.97 -19.00 -3.72
CA ASP A 240 -9.81 -17.55 -3.77
C ASP A 240 -8.48 -17.10 -3.13
N PHE A 241 -8.02 -17.79 -2.09
CA PHE A 241 -6.79 -17.47 -1.41
C PHE A 241 -5.56 -17.73 -2.30
N LEU A 242 -5.47 -18.92 -2.92
CA LEU A 242 -4.38 -19.22 -3.85
C LEU A 242 -4.37 -18.28 -5.05
N ALA A 243 -5.53 -18.07 -5.66
CA ALA A 243 -5.65 -17.14 -6.77
C ALA A 243 -5.26 -15.70 -6.38
N MET A 244 -5.51 -15.29 -5.15
CA MET A 244 -5.06 -14.01 -4.59
C MET A 244 -3.54 -13.97 -4.48
N LEU A 245 -2.89 -14.99 -3.91
CA LEU A 245 -1.44 -15.07 -3.76
C LEU A 245 -0.73 -15.03 -5.12
N LEU A 246 -1.20 -15.82 -6.09
CA LEU A 246 -0.61 -15.86 -7.44
C LEU A 246 -0.80 -14.53 -8.18
N ARG A 247 -1.98 -13.91 -8.07
CA ARG A 247 -2.20 -12.56 -8.62
C ARG A 247 -1.30 -11.52 -7.97
N HIS A 248 -1.04 -11.63 -6.67
CA HIS A 248 -0.13 -10.73 -6.00
C HIS A 248 1.30 -10.87 -6.54
N ALA A 249 1.79 -12.08 -6.71
CA ALA A 249 3.10 -12.36 -7.30
C ALA A 249 3.17 -11.99 -8.80
N GLU A 250 2.06 -12.06 -9.54
CA GLU A 250 1.92 -11.54 -10.90
C GLU A 250 2.05 -10.01 -10.93
N HIS A 251 1.38 -9.31 -10.01
CA HIS A 251 1.48 -7.86 -9.86
C HIS A 251 2.89 -7.39 -9.53
N ASP A 252 3.63 -8.17 -8.75
CA ASP A 252 5.04 -7.89 -8.44
C ASP A 252 5.99 -8.15 -9.62
N GLY A 253 5.47 -8.69 -10.73
CA GLY A 253 6.28 -9.08 -11.87
C GLY A 253 7.11 -10.35 -11.66
N SER A 254 6.87 -11.09 -10.57
CA SER A 254 7.56 -12.34 -10.25
C SER A 254 6.97 -13.54 -10.97
N LEU A 255 5.69 -13.46 -11.33
CA LEU A 255 4.98 -14.44 -12.15
C LEU A 255 4.42 -13.78 -13.41
N LEU A 256 4.35 -14.55 -14.49
CA LEU A 256 3.64 -14.17 -15.72
C LEU A 256 2.43 -15.08 -15.93
N ARG A 257 1.35 -14.49 -16.42
CA ARG A 257 0.19 -15.26 -16.87
C ARG A 257 0.52 -15.99 -18.16
N SER A 258 0.32 -17.31 -18.18
CA SER A 258 0.50 -18.11 -19.39
C SER A 258 -0.79 -18.16 -20.22
N ALA A 259 -0.67 -18.51 -21.51
CA ALA A 259 -1.78 -18.50 -22.47
C ALA A 259 -2.93 -19.46 -22.09
N ASP A 260 -2.65 -20.49 -21.27
CA ASP A 260 -3.63 -21.43 -20.75
C ASP A 260 -4.31 -20.95 -19.47
N GLY A 261 -4.07 -19.69 -19.08
CA GLY A 261 -4.61 -19.08 -17.86
C GLY A 261 -3.92 -19.47 -16.57
N GLY A 262 -2.81 -20.22 -16.64
CA GLY A 262 -1.94 -20.53 -15.51
C GLY A 262 -0.91 -19.44 -15.24
N TRP A 263 0.07 -19.73 -14.39
CA TRP A 263 1.18 -18.84 -14.05
C TRP A 263 2.52 -19.52 -14.26
N GLN A 264 3.52 -18.75 -14.65
CA GLN A 264 4.89 -19.19 -14.84
C GLN A 264 5.85 -18.25 -14.10
N LEU A 265 6.88 -18.83 -13.49
CA LEU A 265 7.94 -18.09 -12.82
C LEU A 265 8.73 -17.26 -13.85
N VAL A 266 8.98 -16.00 -13.52
CA VAL A 266 9.88 -15.13 -14.28
C VAL A 266 11.30 -15.38 -13.80
N ASP A 267 12.22 -15.64 -14.72
CA ASP A 267 13.65 -15.68 -14.38
C ASP A 267 14.10 -14.24 -14.04
N GLN A 268 14.35 -14.00 -12.78
CA GLN A 268 14.79 -12.71 -12.25
C GLN A 268 16.27 -12.71 -11.84
N GLY A 269 17.02 -13.75 -12.21
CA GLY A 269 18.39 -13.96 -11.77
C GLY A 269 18.47 -14.38 -10.28
N GLU A 270 19.64 -14.16 -9.64
CA GLU A 270 19.83 -14.50 -8.25
C GLU A 270 18.93 -13.67 -7.32
N ARG A 271 18.04 -14.33 -6.62
CA ARG A 271 17.20 -13.76 -5.56
C ARG A 271 17.59 -14.37 -4.20
N PRO A 272 17.46 -13.60 -3.10
CA PRO A 272 17.60 -14.17 -1.78
C PRO A 272 16.55 -15.27 -1.57
N THR A 273 16.94 -16.41 -0.99
CA THR A 273 16.01 -17.47 -0.65
C THR A 273 15.08 -17.03 0.49
N SER A 274 13.86 -17.57 0.53
CA SER A 274 12.93 -17.31 1.64
C SER A 274 13.56 -17.61 3.00
N GLN A 275 14.38 -18.66 3.07
CA GLN A 275 15.11 -19.01 4.27
C GLN A 275 16.15 -17.96 4.68
N ALA A 276 16.87 -17.37 3.74
CA ALA A 276 17.85 -16.32 4.03
C ALA A 276 17.16 -15.05 4.55
N ILE A 277 16.05 -14.65 3.94
CA ILE A 277 15.24 -13.51 4.39
C ILE A 277 14.68 -13.78 5.80
N TRP A 278 14.16 -14.98 6.03
CA TRP A 278 13.60 -15.35 7.33
C TRP A 278 14.64 -15.37 8.45
N GLN A 279 15.85 -15.89 8.18
CA GLN A 279 16.96 -15.86 9.12
C GLN A 279 17.44 -14.42 9.40
N GLU A 280 17.46 -13.57 8.39
CA GLU A 280 17.83 -12.16 8.56
C GLU A 280 16.81 -11.43 9.44
N LEU A 281 15.51 -11.67 9.23
CA LEU A 281 14.46 -11.12 10.09
C LEU A 281 14.63 -11.53 11.55
N PHE A 282 14.92 -12.81 11.83
CA PHE A 282 15.17 -13.26 13.20
C PHE A 282 16.38 -12.61 13.84
N ARG A 283 17.45 -12.42 13.06
CA ARG A 283 18.70 -11.84 13.55
C ARG A 283 18.57 -10.36 13.84
N SER A 284 17.89 -9.64 12.93
CA SER A 284 17.83 -8.18 12.97
C SER A 284 16.66 -7.64 13.81
N TYR A 285 15.60 -8.45 14.01
CA TYR A 285 14.36 -8.03 14.66
C TYR A 285 13.82 -9.08 15.65
N PRO A 286 14.61 -9.47 16.68
CA PRO A 286 14.22 -10.51 17.63
C PRO A 286 12.99 -10.14 18.46
N GLU A 287 12.66 -8.84 18.61
CA GLU A 287 11.47 -8.36 19.27
C GLU A 287 10.17 -8.78 18.60
N TYR A 288 10.21 -9.09 17.29
CA TYR A 288 9.07 -9.59 16.51
C TYR A 288 9.10 -11.11 16.30
N PHE A 289 9.84 -11.83 17.15
CA PHE A 289 10.07 -13.28 17.01
C PHE A 289 8.78 -14.07 16.75
N GLN A 290 7.72 -13.85 17.53
CA GLN A 290 6.48 -14.63 17.40
C GLN A 290 5.81 -14.41 16.04
N LEU A 291 5.77 -13.18 15.56
CA LEU A 291 5.23 -12.84 14.25
C LEU A 291 6.05 -13.48 13.12
N ILE A 292 7.37 -13.23 13.14
CA ILE A 292 8.30 -13.75 12.13
C ILE A 292 8.29 -15.30 12.11
N HIS A 293 8.24 -15.94 13.29
CA HIS A 293 8.15 -17.40 13.41
C HIS A 293 6.85 -17.93 12.82
N SER A 294 5.71 -17.29 13.12
CA SER A 294 4.41 -17.72 12.63
C SER A 294 4.30 -17.59 11.12
N VAL A 295 4.74 -16.46 10.56
CA VAL A 295 4.77 -16.23 9.10
C VAL A 295 5.66 -17.26 8.42
N GLY A 296 6.88 -17.48 8.91
CA GLY A 296 7.80 -18.43 8.33
C GLY A 296 7.33 -19.89 8.47
N ARG A 297 6.67 -20.24 9.58
CA ARG A 297 6.08 -21.57 9.76
C ARG A 297 4.98 -21.85 8.75
N ILE A 298 4.08 -20.89 8.52
CA ILE A 298 3.02 -21.02 7.52
C ILE A 298 3.62 -21.06 6.12
N GLY A 299 4.51 -20.11 5.80
CA GLY A 299 5.11 -19.99 4.47
C GLY A 299 5.89 -21.20 4.03
N ARG A 300 6.67 -21.82 4.93
CA ARG A 300 7.42 -23.06 4.64
C ARG A 300 6.54 -24.27 4.34
N HIS A 301 5.28 -24.26 4.75
CA HIS A 301 4.31 -25.31 4.48
C HIS A 301 3.29 -24.89 3.43
N LEU A 302 3.54 -23.78 2.70
CA LEU A 302 2.57 -23.23 1.77
C LEU A 302 2.17 -24.25 0.69
N SER A 303 3.12 -24.99 0.09
CA SER A 303 2.81 -26.02 -0.89
C SER A 303 1.89 -27.10 -0.31
N ALA A 304 2.17 -27.56 0.92
CA ALA A 304 1.36 -28.59 1.59
C ALA A 304 -0.03 -28.07 2.02
N LEU A 305 -0.15 -26.77 2.30
CA LEU A 305 -1.44 -26.13 2.54
C LEU A 305 -2.26 -26.03 1.25
N LEU A 306 -1.60 -25.72 0.13
CA LEU A 306 -2.26 -25.56 -1.17
C LEU A 306 -2.75 -26.88 -1.75
N ASP A 307 -1.98 -27.96 -1.60
CA ASP A 307 -2.36 -29.29 -2.06
C ASP A 307 -3.26 -30.07 -1.08
N GLY A 308 -3.55 -29.46 0.09
CA GLY A 308 -4.43 -30.01 1.11
C GLY A 308 -3.80 -31.14 1.97
N SER A 309 -2.51 -31.43 1.80
CA SER A 309 -1.80 -32.43 2.63
C SER A 309 -1.54 -31.94 4.07
N GLN A 310 -1.63 -30.63 4.30
CA GLN A 310 -1.50 -30.00 5.61
C GLN A 310 -2.70 -29.12 5.91
N ALA A 311 -3.28 -29.24 7.10
CA ALA A 311 -4.34 -28.34 7.55
C ALA A 311 -3.76 -27.05 8.15
N PHE A 312 -4.38 -25.91 7.85
CA PHE A 312 -3.97 -24.59 8.34
C PHE A 312 -4.00 -24.51 9.87
N ASP A 313 -5.03 -25.09 10.50
CA ASP A 313 -5.18 -25.09 11.96
C ASP A 313 -4.02 -25.78 12.70
N ALA A 314 -3.37 -26.76 12.07
CA ALA A 314 -2.19 -27.42 12.65
C ALA A 314 -0.94 -26.51 12.68
N LEU A 315 -0.93 -25.45 11.86
CA LEU A 315 0.17 -24.49 11.75
C LEU A 315 -0.06 -23.23 12.57
N GLN A 316 -1.29 -22.97 13.01
CA GLN A 316 -1.57 -21.83 13.87
C GLN A 316 -0.82 -21.94 15.22
N PRO A 317 -0.45 -20.81 15.83
CA PRO A 317 0.04 -20.82 17.20
C PRO A 317 -1.01 -21.47 18.12
N ARG A 318 -0.59 -22.42 18.95
CA ARG A 318 -1.51 -23.05 19.90
C ARG A 318 -2.01 -22.01 20.89
N GLU A 319 -3.31 -22.00 21.17
CA GLU A 319 -3.99 -21.04 22.06
C GLU A 319 -3.43 -20.93 23.48
N THR A 320 -2.63 -21.90 23.93
CA THR A 320 -1.94 -21.86 25.23
C THR A 320 -1.08 -20.61 25.47
N SER A 321 -0.74 -19.87 24.41
CA SER A 321 0.00 -18.60 24.49
C SER A 321 -0.89 -17.36 24.31
N GLY A 322 -2.20 -17.49 24.07
CA GLY A 322 -3.09 -16.38 23.76
C GLY A 322 -2.79 -15.64 22.46
N ALA A 323 -1.91 -16.19 21.64
CA ALA A 323 -1.39 -15.52 20.44
C ALA A 323 -1.96 -16.19 19.17
N SER A 324 -3.17 -15.79 18.78
CA SER A 324 -3.60 -16.03 17.38
C SER A 324 -2.73 -15.22 16.41
N LEU A 325 -2.62 -15.68 15.15
CA LEU A 325 -1.90 -14.91 14.12
C LEU A 325 -2.46 -13.48 13.99
N ALA A 326 -3.78 -13.33 14.07
CA ALA A 326 -4.44 -12.02 14.07
C ALA A 326 -3.95 -11.15 15.23
N ARG A 327 -3.84 -11.70 16.44
CA ARG A 327 -3.28 -10.98 17.60
C ARG A 327 -1.82 -10.59 17.44
N LEU A 328 -1.01 -11.45 16.82
CA LEU A 328 0.39 -11.13 16.55
C LEU A 328 0.53 -9.99 15.54
N VAL A 329 -0.29 -9.98 14.50
CA VAL A 329 -0.32 -8.89 13.50
C VAL A 329 -0.86 -7.61 14.13
N LEU A 330 -1.97 -7.67 14.87
CA LEU A 330 -2.56 -6.51 15.55
C LEU A 330 -1.70 -6.02 16.73
N GLY A 331 -0.92 -6.90 17.34
CA GLY A 331 0.03 -6.56 18.41
C GLY A 331 1.36 -6.03 17.89
N ALA A 332 1.58 -6.03 16.57
CA ALA A 332 2.74 -5.39 15.97
C ALA A 332 2.75 -3.90 16.31
N ALA A 333 3.95 -3.33 16.36
CA ALA A 333 4.15 -1.97 16.84
C ALA A 333 3.19 -0.96 16.19
N GLY A 334 2.56 -0.15 17.01
CA GLY A 334 1.63 0.90 16.59
C GLY A 334 0.16 0.54 16.60
N GLN A 335 -0.22 -0.70 16.32
CA GLN A 335 -1.63 -1.09 16.34
C GLN A 335 -2.24 -0.98 17.75
N GLN A 336 -1.49 -1.38 18.77
CA GLN A 336 -1.95 -1.26 20.18
C GLN A 336 -2.16 0.19 20.58
N HIS A 337 -1.28 1.11 20.18
CA HIS A 337 -1.43 2.54 20.47
C HIS A 337 -2.63 3.14 19.73
N LEU A 338 -2.84 2.75 18.46
CA LEU A 338 -4.01 3.17 17.69
C LEU A 338 -5.30 2.70 18.38
N LEU A 339 -5.37 1.43 18.77
CA LEU A 339 -6.54 0.88 19.47
C LEU A 339 -6.76 1.55 20.82
N SER A 340 -5.69 1.81 21.57
CA SER A 340 -5.76 2.57 22.81
C SER A 340 -6.28 3.99 22.59
N GLY A 341 -5.81 4.69 21.57
CA GLY A 341 -6.29 6.03 21.21
C GLY A 341 -7.77 6.05 20.82
N ILE A 342 -8.21 5.05 20.04
CA ILE A 342 -9.63 4.89 19.70
C ILE A 342 -10.44 4.61 20.98
N GLY A 343 -9.98 3.69 21.84
CA GLY A 343 -10.62 3.37 23.12
C GLY A 343 -10.76 4.60 24.03
N GLN A 344 -9.71 5.40 24.16
CA GLN A 344 -9.74 6.66 24.91
C GLN A 344 -10.74 7.66 24.33
N THR A 345 -10.84 7.75 23.00
CA THR A 345 -11.82 8.62 22.32
C THR A 345 -13.24 8.16 22.61
N LEU A 346 -13.50 6.86 22.58
CA LEU A 346 -14.80 6.28 22.95
C LEU A 346 -15.12 6.52 24.43
N ALA A 347 -14.16 6.32 25.34
CA ALA A 347 -14.32 6.59 26.77
C ALA A 347 -14.66 8.06 27.06
N ALA A 348 -13.93 8.97 26.42
CA ALA A 348 -14.20 10.41 26.52
C ALA A 348 -15.61 10.76 26.01
N ARG A 349 -16.07 10.10 24.94
CA ARG A 349 -17.41 10.29 24.41
C ARG A 349 -18.48 9.74 25.33
N LEU A 350 -18.28 8.55 25.90
CA LEU A 350 -19.17 7.98 26.90
C LEU A 350 -19.35 8.89 28.13
N ALA A 351 -18.23 9.48 28.57
CA ALA A 351 -18.27 10.40 29.72
C ALA A 351 -19.09 11.67 29.45
N GLN A 352 -19.21 12.10 28.21
CA GLN A 352 -19.98 13.29 27.80
C GLN A 352 -21.47 13.00 27.57
N LEU A 353 -21.89 11.72 27.52
CA LEU A 353 -23.28 11.36 27.31
C LEU A 353 -24.11 11.62 28.60
N PRO A 354 -25.32 12.14 28.47
CA PRO A 354 -26.25 12.25 29.56
C PRO A 354 -26.50 10.91 30.27
N PRO A 355 -26.87 10.91 31.57
CA PRO A 355 -27.25 9.70 32.28
C PRO A 355 -28.37 8.95 31.54
N GLY A 356 -28.23 7.63 31.40
CA GLY A 356 -29.21 6.78 30.72
C GLY A 356 -29.12 6.74 29.20
N GLN A 357 -28.24 7.55 28.56
CA GLN A 357 -27.93 7.41 27.13
C GLN A 357 -26.78 6.43 26.92
N ARG A 358 -26.91 5.66 25.84
CA ARG A 358 -25.91 4.68 25.41
C ARG A 358 -25.21 5.15 24.10
N LEU A 359 -23.94 4.78 23.94
CA LEU A 359 -23.21 4.95 22.71
C LEU A 359 -23.47 3.73 21.82
N ARG A 360 -23.97 3.97 20.62
CA ARG A 360 -24.15 2.92 19.62
C ARG A 360 -22.89 2.81 18.78
N VAL A 361 -22.28 1.63 18.78
CA VAL A 361 -21.06 1.35 18.04
C VAL A 361 -21.36 0.26 16.99
N LEU A 362 -21.04 0.53 15.76
CA LEU A 362 -21.14 -0.42 14.66
C LEU A 362 -19.75 -0.72 14.15
N GLU A 363 -19.30 -1.96 14.30
CA GLU A 363 -18.03 -2.46 13.83
C GLU A 363 -18.21 -3.20 12.49
N PHE A 364 -17.40 -2.81 11.49
CA PHE A 364 -17.31 -3.51 10.23
C PHE A 364 -15.92 -4.14 10.10
N GLY A 365 -15.86 -5.44 9.91
CA GLY A 365 -14.61 -6.14 9.62
C GLY A 365 -14.57 -7.57 10.11
N PHE A 366 -13.48 -8.26 9.79
CA PHE A 366 -13.20 -9.64 10.20
C PHE A 366 -12.24 -9.74 11.39
N GLY A 367 -12.12 -8.71 12.22
CA GLY A 367 -11.16 -8.64 13.32
C GLY A 367 -11.34 -9.69 14.43
N GLY A 368 -12.50 -10.30 14.49
CA GLY A 368 -12.85 -11.25 15.54
C GLY A 368 -12.85 -10.65 16.95
N ALA A 369 -13.12 -11.48 17.96
CA ALA A 369 -13.21 -11.04 19.35
C ALA A 369 -11.92 -10.37 19.88
N SER A 370 -10.76 -10.72 19.34
CA SER A 370 -9.46 -10.16 19.78
C SER A 370 -9.32 -8.66 19.54
N PHE A 371 -9.93 -8.15 18.47
CA PHE A 371 -9.90 -6.71 18.17
C PHE A 371 -10.84 -5.96 19.11
N ALA A 372 -12.05 -6.46 19.28
CA ALA A 372 -13.03 -5.90 20.20
C ALA A 372 -12.52 -5.87 21.66
N GLU A 373 -11.87 -6.95 22.11
CA GLU A 373 -11.26 -6.98 23.44
C GLU A 373 -10.24 -5.86 23.66
N LEU A 374 -9.37 -5.61 22.66
CA LEU A 374 -8.36 -4.55 22.76
C LEU A 374 -8.98 -3.15 22.66
N LEU A 375 -9.96 -2.97 21.78
CA LEU A 375 -10.61 -1.69 21.53
C LEU A 375 -11.48 -1.26 22.73
N TYR A 376 -12.21 -2.20 23.32
CA TYR A 376 -13.17 -1.92 24.39
C TYR A 376 -12.62 -2.19 25.78
N ALA A 377 -11.34 -2.57 25.91
CA ALA A 377 -10.69 -2.76 27.20
C ALA A 377 -10.82 -1.49 28.06
N GLY A 378 -11.46 -1.62 29.23
CA GLY A 378 -11.66 -0.51 30.14
C GLY A 378 -12.89 0.38 29.88
N LEU A 379 -13.73 0.05 28.90
CA LEU A 379 -14.98 0.73 28.68
C LEU A 379 -16.12 0.11 29.54
N ASP A 380 -17.05 0.97 29.94
CA ASP A 380 -18.28 0.55 30.63
C ASP A 380 -19.27 0.00 29.58
N PHE A 381 -19.36 -1.33 29.49
CA PHE A 381 -20.22 -2.02 28.54
C PHE A 381 -21.71 -1.78 28.77
N ASP A 382 -22.13 -1.43 29.99
CA ASP A 382 -23.53 -1.12 30.26
C ASP A 382 -24.00 0.16 29.55
N ARG A 383 -23.07 0.95 29.08
CA ARG A 383 -23.32 2.19 28.31
C ARG A 383 -23.03 2.08 26.80
N LEU A 384 -22.69 0.90 26.33
CA LEU A 384 -22.54 0.58 24.90
C LEU A 384 -23.76 -0.17 24.36
N ASP A 385 -24.09 0.06 23.10
CA ASP A 385 -25.17 -0.60 22.37
C ASP A 385 -24.65 -1.12 21.03
#